data_489a52f412338c8a0376115f5b6859ee
#
_entry.id   489a52f412338c8a0376115f5b6859ee
#
_cell.length_a   1.000
_cell.length_b   1.000
_cell.length_c   1.000
_cell.angle_alpha   90.00
_cell.angle_beta   90.00
_cell.angle_gamma   90.00
#
_symmetry.space_group_name_H-M   'P 1'
#
loop_
_entity.id
_entity.type
_entity.pdbx_description
1 polymer ?
#
loop_
_entity_poly.entity_id
_entity_poly.type
_entity_poly.pdbx_seq_one_letter_code
_entity_poly.pdbx_strand_id
1 'polypeptide(L)'
;MHRLIGALALLATSATLHATDVVDDFESGTNPNQWGWTNNNGGVFTIVADGGNPGAWLDSGVPYRSDHPNLTSLPPAGTPLRDALDSGSLQSASIDIQRLDASSVVGCFPTYTLPSTFSLSLIDIHTDAAVIEAHTIDGPPAPTDAPFSWLNVAFTIPSDATDVPPGWVLNAPPELGYTWQDLMHNIDGIRFFVLDPEELTFDACWHLGADNVHVSYGGDDRIFADGFDGTP
;
A
#
# COMPACT_ATOMS: atom_id res chain seq x y z
N MET A 1 56.08 8.11 -40.28
CA MET A 1 55.45 8.52 -39.02
C MET A 1 53.97 8.15 -39.01
N HIS A 2 53.65 7.02 -38.43
CA HIS A 2 52.23 6.51 -38.35
C HIS A 2 51.73 6.82 -36.96
N ARG A 3 50.65 7.64 -36.86
CA ARG A 3 49.96 7.91 -35.61
C ARG A 3 48.84 6.86 -35.42
N LEU A 4 49.00 5.98 -34.45
CA LEU A 4 47.94 5.14 -33.95
C LEU A 4 47.00 6.01 -33.10
N ILE A 5 45.75 6.13 -33.53
CA ILE A 5 44.64 6.69 -32.72
C ILE A 5 44.00 5.50 -32.03
N GLY A 6 44.25 5.37 -30.72
CA GLY A 6 43.59 4.38 -29.90
C GLY A 6 42.19 4.88 -29.55
N ALA A 7 41.17 4.18 -30.02
CA ALA A 7 39.78 4.42 -29.60
C ALA A 7 39.55 3.76 -28.22
N LEU A 8 39.36 4.56 -27.22
CA LEU A 8 38.92 4.11 -25.88
C LEU A 8 37.42 3.84 -25.92
N ALA A 9 37.01 2.59 -25.94
CA ALA A 9 35.61 2.21 -25.82
C ALA A 9 35.21 2.29 -24.34
N LEU A 10 34.39 3.28 -23.98
CA LEU A 10 33.73 3.34 -22.69
C LEU A 10 32.65 2.27 -22.67
N LEU A 11 32.86 1.20 -21.91
CA LEU A 11 31.81 0.26 -21.53
C LEU A 11 30.95 0.91 -20.45
N ALA A 12 29.80 1.47 -20.85
CA ALA A 12 28.75 1.83 -19.91
C ALA A 12 28.11 0.54 -19.38
N THR A 13 28.48 0.14 -18.18
CA THR A 13 27.74 -0.88 -17.44
C THR A 13 26.43 -0.24 -16.95
N SER A 14 25.31 -0.56 -17.60
CA SER A 14 24.01 -0.24 -17.06
C SER A 14 23.81 -1.07 -15.78
N ALA A 15 23.86 -0.42 -14.62
CA ALA A 15 23.38 -1.03 -13.38
C ALA A 15 21.87 -1.25 -13.54
N THR A 16 21.45 -2.50 -13.51
CA THR A 16 20.03 -2.83 -13.40
C THR A 16 19.61 -2.50 -11.96
N LEU A 17 18.82 -1.46 -11.80
CA LEU A 17 18.12 -1.17 -10.54
C LEU A 17 17.24 -2.40 -10.23
N HIS A 18 17.55 -3.09 -9.15
CA HIS A 18 16.70 -4.14 -8.65
C HIS A 18 15.69 -3.51 -7.68
N ALA A 19 14.40 -3.74 -7.97
CA ALA A 19 13.36 -3.45 -6.98
C ALA A 19 13.62 -4.30 -5.73
N THR A 20 13.41 -3.71 -4.57
CA THR A 20 13.42 -4.40 -3.28
C THR A 20 11.97 -4.65 -2.88
N ASP A 21 11.66 -5.87 -2.47
CA ASP A 21 10.33 -6.25 -2.01
C ASP A 21 10.32 -6.38 -0.50
N VAL A 22 9.29 -5.82 0.11
CA VAL A 22 8.93 -6.02 1.51
C VAL A 22 7.64 -6.80 1.54
N VAL A 23 7.61 -7.91 2.27
CA VAL A 23 6.48 -8.83 2.33
C VAL A 23 6.07 -9.06 3.79
N ASP A 24 4.78 -8.90 4.05
CA ASP A 24 4.13 -9.37 5.28
C ASP A 24 3.18 -10.51 4.92
N ASP A 25 3.62 -11.72 5.19
CA ASP A 25 2.89 -12.96 4.92
C ASP A 25 2.20 -13.53 6.18
N PHE A 26 2.31 -12.83 7.31
CA PHE A 26 1.75 -13.20 8.61
C PHE A 26 2.21 -14.57 9.16
N GLU A 27 3.10 -15.29 8.45
CA GLU A 27 3.54 -16.65 8.80
C GLU A 27 4.41 -16.69 10.06
N SER A 28 5.08 -15.62 10.38
CA SER A 28 6.01 -15.58 11.51
C SER A 28 5.33 -15.58 12.87
N GLY A 29 4.00 -15.63 12.93
CA GLY A 29 3.22 -15.51 14.18
C GLY A 29 3.47 -14.18 14.89
N THR A 30 4.15 -13.26 14.21
CA THR A 30 4.44 -11.93 14.73
C THR A 30 3.15 -11.13 14.81
N ASN A 31 3.06 -10.43 15.89
CA ASN A 31 2.00 -9.53 16.23
C ASN A 31 1.61 -8.65 15.01
N PRO A 32 0.33 -8.61 14.57
CA PRO A 32 -0.12 -7.70 13.51
C PRO A 32 0.25 -6.24 13.79
N ASN A 33 0.53 -5.91 15.05
CA ASN A 33 1.06 -4.61 15.43
C ASN A 33 2.51 -4.34 14.96
N GLN A 34 3.23 -5.33 14.45
CA GLN A 34 4.61 -5.13 14.00
C GLN A 34 4.67 -4.17 12.80
N TRP A 35 3.67 -4.23 11.91
CA TRP A 35 3.52 -3.34 10.77
C TRP A 35 2.51 -2.22 11.03
N GLY A 36 2.01 -2.08 12.26
CA GLY A 36 1.07 -1.03 12.62
C GLY A 36 -0.30 -1.16 11.96
N TRP A 37 -0.73 -2.39 11.61
CA TRP A 37 -2.05 -2.61 11.04
C TRP A 37 -3.14 -2.19 12.00
N THR A 38 -4.03 -1.37 11.50
CA THR A 38 -5.22 -0.88 12.21
C THR A 38 -6.43 -0.95 11.31
N ASN A 39 -7.59 -1.02 11.94
CA ASN A 39 -8.86 -0.89 11.24
C ASN A 39 -9.65 0.22 11.94
N ASN A 40 -10.14 1.17 11.18
CA ASN A 40 -10.87 2.33 11.73
C ASN A 40 -12.19 1.94 12.40
N ASN A 41 -12.60 0.68 12.32
CA ASN A 41 -13.88 0.18 12.76
C ASN A 41 -13.88 -0.42 14.16
N GLY A 42 -12.76 -0.31 14.88
CA GLY A 42 -12.60 -0.85 16.23
C GLY A 42 -12.55 -2.37 16.31
N GLY A 43 -12.45 -3.06 15.16
CA GLY A 43 -12.19 -4.50 15.12
C GLY A 43 -10.80 -4.81 15.67
N VAL A 44 -10.66 -5.93 16.34
CA VAL A 44 -9.37 -6.44 16.80
C VAL A 44 -8.83 -7.36 15.71
N PHE A 45 -7.72 -6.98 15.10
CA PHE A 45 -7.00 -7.87 14.20
C PHE A 45 -6.47 -9.09 14.94
N THR A 46 -6.64 -10.25 14.33
CA THR A 46 -6.06 -11.50 14.82
C THR A 46 -5.32 -12.21 13.70
N ILE A 47 -4.23 -12.88 14.05
CA ILE A 47 -3.57 -13.79 13.12
C ILE A 47 -4.24 -15.15 13.25
N VAL A 48 -4.76 -15.67 12.15
CA VAL A 48 -5.31 -17.02 12.03
C VAL A 48 -4.23 -17.91 11.43
N ALA A 49 -3.89 -18.99 12.11
CA ALA A 49 -2.71 -19.80 11.77
C ALA A 49 -2.86 -20.62 10.48
N ASP A 50 -4.09 -20.91 10.06
CA ASP A 50 -4.39 -21.77 8.92
C ASP A 50 -5.49 -21.17 8.05
N GLY A 51 -5.44 -21.45 6.76
CA GLY A 51 -6.47 -21.02 5.81
C GLY A 51 -6.17 -19.74 5.05
N GLY A 52 -4.94 -19.23 5.17
CA GLY A 52 -4.40 -18.16 4.36
C GLY A 52 -4.10 -18.58 2.91
N ASN A 53 -3.33 -17.77 2.20
CA ASN A 53 -2.97 -18.00 0.79
C ASN A 53 -1.45 -17.99 0.54
N PRO A 54 -0.69 -19.00 1.01
CA PRO A 54 -1.01 -20.07 1.97
C PRO A 54 -0.77 -19.69 3.42
N GLY A 55 -1.18 -20.53 4.35
CA GLY A 55 -0.76 -20.53 5.74
C GLY A 55 -1.53 -19.59 6.66
N ALA A 56 -0.84 -18.73 7.40
CA ALA A 56 -1.43 -17.78 8.33
C ALA A 56 -1.96 -16.53 7.58
N TRP A 57 -2.92 -15.83 8.15
CA TRP A 57 -3.51 -14.63 7.57
C TRP A 57 -4.05 -13.69 8.64
N LEU A 58 -4.26 -12.44 8.27
CA LEU A 58 -4.80 -11.40 9.12
C LEU A 58 -6.32 -11.36 9.01
N ASP A 59 -7.02 -11.61 10.12
CA ASP A 59 -8.47 -11.44 10.24
C ASP A 59 -8.78 -10.03 10.76
N SER A 60 -9.57 -9.27 10.02
CA SER A 60 -9.98 -7.92 10.42
C SER A 60 -10.96 -7.90 11.60
N GLY A 61 -11.39 -9.06 12.05
CA GLY A 61 -12.39 -9.20 13.12
C GLY A 61 -13.82 -8.96 12.65
N VAL A 62 -14.75 -9.06 13.59
CA VAL A 62 -16.19 -8.90 13.30
C VAL A 62 -16.45 -7.49 12.79
N PRO A 63 -17.13 -7.36 11.66
CA PRO A 63 -17.35 -6.07 11.03
C PRO A 63 -18.21 -5.19 11.93
N TYR A 64 -17.70 -4.00 12.20
CA TYR A 64 -18.54 -2.89 12.66
C TYR A 64 -19.13 -2.19 11.42
N ARG A 65 -20.28 -1.58 11.56
CA ARG A 65 -20.78 -0.63 10.57
C ARG A 65 -19.71 0.42 10.32
N SER A 66 -19.11 0.39 9.18
CA SER A 66 -18.12 1.38 8.80
C SER A 66 -18.37 1.86 7.39
N ASP A 67 -18.09 3.11 7.23
CA ASP A 67 -18.27 3.83 5.99
C ASP A 67 -17.43 3.23 4.85
N HIS A 68 -16.26 2.67 5.17
CA HIS A 68 -15.38 2.01 4.20
C HIS A 68 -14.56 0.92 4.88
N PRO A 69 -14.71 -0.35 4.47
CA PRO A 69 -13.83 -1.40 4.95
C PRO A 69 -12.39 -1.10 4.55
N ASN A 70 -11.50 -1.02 5.52
CA ASN A 70 -10.12 -0.68 5.25
C ASN A 70 -9.14 -1.44 6.15
N LEU A 71 -7.94 -1.62 5.61
CA LEU A 71 -6.77 -2.14 6.28
C LEU A 71 -5.69 -1.08 6.16
N THR A 72 -5.40 -0.40 7.26
CA THR A 72 -4.43 0.70 7.31
C THR A 72 -3.21 0.27 8.09
N SER A 73 -2.03 0.50 7.53
CA SER A 73 -0.76 0.36 8.22
C SER A 73 -0.12 1.73 8.40
N LEU A 74 0.24 2.02 9.65
CA LEU A 74 1.14 3.11 10.04
C LEU A 74 2.37 2.47 10.69
N PRO A 75 3.34 2.01 9.88
CA PRO A 75 4.42 1.17 10.38
C PRO A 75 5.34 1.94 11.32
N PRO A 76 5.72 1.33 12.45
CA PRO A 76 6.69 1.93 13.37
C PRO A 76 8.06 2.11 12.71
N ALA A 77 8.83 3.09 13.19
CA ALA A 77 10.20 3.31 12.75
C ALA A 77 11.07 2.04 12.95
N GLY A 78 11.92 1.75 11.96
CA GLY A 78 12.81 0.59 11.96
C GLY A 78 12.14 -0.72 11.53
N THR A 79 10.94 -0.66 10.97
CA THR A 79 10.33 -1.81 10.30
C THR A 79 10.63 -1.77 8.80
N PRO A 80 10.72 -2.93 8.12
CA PRO A 80 10.99 -2.96 6.68
C PRO A 80 9.97 -2.16 5.86
N LEU A 81 8.69 -2.16 6.27
CA LEU A 81 7.68 -1.35 5.57
C LEU A 81 7.93 0.15 5.76
N ARG A 82 8.33 0.58 6.98
CA ARG A 82 8.67 1.99 7.21
C ARG A 82 9.84 2.43 6.33
N ASP A 83 10.88 1.60 6.25
CA ASP A 83 12.05 1.87 5.40
C ASP A 83 11.65 1.97 3.91
N ALA A 84 10.72 1.13 3.46
CA ALA A 84 10.17 1.20 2.10
C ALA A 84 9.41 2.52 1.86
N LEU A 85 8.56 2.94 2.80
CA LEU A 85 7.81 4.20 2.70
C LEU A 85 8.75 5.42 2.71
N ASP A 86 9.78 5.40 3.55
CA ASP A 86 10.78 6.47 3.65
C ASP A 86 11.70 6.57 2.42
N SER A 87 11.72 5.54 1.56
CA SER A 87 12.57 5.52 0.37
C SER A 87 12.23 6.60 -0.66
N GLY A 88 10.98 7.07 -0.68
CA GLY A 88 10.48 8.00 -1.70
C GLY A 88 10.41 7.40 -3.12
N SER A 89 10.57 6.08 -3.25
CA SER A 89 10.69 5.38 -4.53
C SER A 89 9.79 4.16 -4.65
N LEU A 90 8.61 4.21 -4.04
CA LEU A 90 7.60 3.15 -4.14
C LEU A 90 7.23 2.90 -5.60
N GLN A 91 7.11 1.62 -5.97
CA GLN A 91 6.77 1.20 -7.33
C GLN A 91 5.42 0.50 -7.41
N SER A 92 5.12 -0.32 -6.41
CA SER A 92 3.85 -1.04 -6.35
C SER A 92 3.50 -1.45 -4.93
N ALA A 93 2.21 -1.70 -4.71
CA ALA A 93 1.71 -2.38 -3.52
C ALA A 93 0.66 -3.40 -3.95
N SER A 94 0.64 -4.55 -3.30
CA SER A 94 -0.39 -5.57 -3.50
C SER A 94 -0.75 -6.26 -2.19
N ILE A 95 -1.92 -6.89 -2.19
CA ILE A 95 -2.45 -7.62 -1.05
C ILE A 95 -3.36 -8.74 -1.56
N ASP A 96 -3.35 -9.88 -0.90
CA ASP A 96 -4.37 -10.89 -1.07
C ASP A 96 -5.50 -10.63 -0.09
N ILE A 97 -6.72 -10.50 -0.60
CA ILE A 97 -7.92 -10.20 0.18
C ILE A 97 -8.94 -11.32 -0.03
N GLN A 98 -9.61 -11.72 1.06
CA GLN A 98 -10.84 -12.49 1.03
C GLN A 98 -11.95 -11.76 1.78
N ARG A 99 -13.19 -12.07 1.43
CA ARG A 99 -14.37 -11.63 2.19
C ARG A 99 -15.03 -12.81 2.83
N LEU A 100 -15.15 -12.77 4.14
CA LEU A 100 -15.79 -13.79 4.95
C LEU A 100 -17.29 -13.53 5.07
N ASP A 101 -18.05 -14.56 5.39
CA ASP A 101 -19.50 -14.42 5.63
C ASP A 101 -19.74 -13.62 6.92
N ALA A 102 -20.45 -12.51 6.80
CA ALA A 102 -20.88 -11.67 7.90
C ALA A 102 -22.39 -11.71 8.15
N SER A 103 -23.10 -12.63 7.53
CA SER A 103 -24.58 -12.73 7.59
C SER A 103 -25.14 -12.96 9.00
N SER A 104 -24.31 -13.49 9.91
CA SER A 104 -24.67 -13.69 11.33
C SER A 104 -24.57 -12.43 12.19
N VAL A 105 -24.03 -11.33 11.66
CA VAL A 105 -23.84 -10.09 12.43
C VAL A 105 -25.12 -9.26 12.38
N VAL A 106 -25.65 -8.96 13.55
CA VAL A 106 -26.90 -8.17 13.67
C VAL A 106 -26.71 -6.76 13.12
N GLY A 107 -27.55 -6.41 12.16
CA GLY A 107 -27.53 -5.09 11.52
C GLY A 107 -26.63 -4.98 10.29
N CYS A 108 -26.06 -6.09 9.84
CA CYS A 108 -25.33 -6.17 8.58
C CYS A 108 -26.28 -6.58 7.44
N PHE A 109 -26.13 -5.91 6.30
CA PHE A 109 -26.76 -6.34 5.06
C PHE A 109 -25.79 -7.28 4.32
N PRO A 110 -26.18 -8.55 4.05
CA PRO A 110 -25.28 -9.55 3.47
C PRO A 110 -24.95 -9.30 1.99
N THR A 111 -25.75 -8.48 1.32
CA THR A 111 -25.60 -8.23 -0.13
C THR A 111 -25.43 -6.74 -0.39
N TYR A 112 -24.22 -6.38 -0.76
CA TYR A 112 -23.92 -5.10 -1.34
C TYR A 112 -23.86 -5.28 -2.86
N THR A 113 -24.76 -4.65 -3.60
CA THR A 113 -24.93 -4.87 -5.03
C THR A 113 -24.37 -3.75 -5.90
N LEU A 114 -23.82 -2.70 -5.29
CA LEU A 114 -23.26 -1.60 -6.05
C LEU A 114 -21.84 -1.92 -6.53
N PRO A 115 -21.47 -1.45 -7.73
CA PRO A 115 -20.11 -1.62 -8.23
C PRO A 115 -19.14 -0.85 -7.34
N SER A 116 -18.28 -1.56 -6.67
CA SER A 116 -17.20 -1.00 -5.86
C SER A 116 -15.86 -1.44 -6.43
N THR A 117 -14.80 -0.70 -6.10
CA THR A 117 -13.44 -1.01 -6.50
C THR A 117 -12.55 -1.10 -5.29
N PHE A 118 -11.53 -1.94 -5.34
CA PHE A 118 -10.43 -1.84 -4.40
C PHE A 118 -9.62 -0.58 -4.69
N SER A 119 -9.14 0.05 -3.65
CA SER A 119 -8.33 1.25 -3.74
C SER A 119 -7.13 1.15 -2.82
N LEU A 120 -6.02 1.75 -3.26
CA LEU A 120 -4.83 1.97 -2.45
C LEU A 120 -4.78 3.45 -2.07
N SER A 121 -4.47 3.73 -0.81
CA SER A 121 -4.20 5.08 -0.32
C SER A 121 -2.81 5.18 0.26
N LEU A 122 -2.13 6.29 -0.03
CA LEU A 122 -0.88 6.71 0.57
C LEU A 122 -1.17 7.88 1.50
N ILE A 123 -0.65 7.84 2.72
CA ILE A 123 -1.04 8.73 3.81
C ILE A 123 0.19 9.44 4.34
N ASP A 124 0.12 10.77 4.44
CA ASP A 124 1.05 11.60 5.23
C ASP A 124 0.28 12.22 6.42
N ILE A 125 0.80 12.01 7.62
CA ILE A 125 0.28 12.63 8.84
C ILE A 125 1.05 13.92 9.08
N HIS A 126 0.61 14.98 8.40
CA HIS A 126 1.29 16.27 8.45
C HIS A 126 1.23 16.92 9.86
N THR A 127 2.23 17.73 10.19
CA THR A 127 2.54 18.23 11.55
C THR A 127 1.43 19.01 12.25
N ASP A 128 0.38 19.46 11.58
CA ASP A 128 -0.72 20.23 12.17
C ASP A 128 -2.04 19.45 12.25
N ALA A 129 -1.97 18.12 12.39
CA ALA A 129 -3.12 17.22 12.42
C ALA A 129 -3.91 17.16 11.09
N ALA A 130 -3.39 17.73 10.01
CA ALA A 130 -3.92 17.51 8.68
C ALA A 130 -3.44 16.15 8.16
N VAL A 131 -4.37 15.30 7.76
CA VAL A 131 -4.05 14.08 7.03
C VAL A 131 -4.10 14.42 5.55
N ILE A 132 -2.96 14.23 4.86
CA ILE A 132 -2.87 14.33 3.42
C ILE A 132 -2.93 12.93 2.86
N GLU A 133 -3.75 12.71 1.87
CA GLU A 133 -4.01 11.39 1.34
C GLU A 133 -4.07 11.42 -0.19
N ALA A 134 -3.37 10.50 -0.83
CA ALA A 134 -3.63 10.20 -2.23
C ALA A 134 -4.17 8.79 -2.38
N HIS A 135 -5.19 8.61 -3.21
CA HIS A 135 -5.77 7.29 -3.45
C HIS A 135 -6.10 7.04 -4.92
N THR A 136 -6.17 5.76 -5.29
CA THR A 136 -6.60 5.33 -6.62
C THR A 136 -8.12 5.40 -6.73
N ILE A 137 -8.62 5.81 -7.91
CA ILE A 137 -10.07 5.93 -8.19
C ILE A 137 -10.59 4.89 -9.19
N ASP A 138 -9.70 4.18 -9.86
CA ASP A 138 -10.00 3.20 -10.92
C ASP A 138 -9.28 1.85 -10.65
N GLY A 139 -9.27 1.44 -9.39
CA GLY A 139 -8.70 0.17 -8.97
C GLY A 139 -9.50 -1.05 -9.45
N PRO A 140 -8.99 -2.26 -9.18
CA PRO A 140 -9.66 -3.50 -9.55
C PRO A 140 -11.08 -3.57 -8.97
N PRO A 141 -12.07 -4.10 -9.72
CA PRO A 141 -13.43 -4.24 -9.21
C PRO A 141 -13.47 -5.20 -8.02
N ALA A 142 -14.18 -4.82 -6.98
CA ALA A 142 -14.45 -5.70 -5.85
C ALA A 142 -15.63 -6.64 -6.22
N PRO A 143 -15.55 -7.95 -5.90
CA PRO A 143 -16.67 -8.86 -6.11
C PRO A 143 -17.91 -8.42 -5.33
N THR A 144 -19.06 -8.39 -6.00
CA THR A 144 -20.35 -8.05 -5.37
C THR A 144 -20.90 -9.18 -4.53
N ASP A 145 -20.58 -10.42 -4.89
CA ASP A 145 -21.06 -11.61 -4.19
C ASP A 145 -20.15 -11.92 -3.00
N ALA A 146 -20.73 -12.00 -1.83
CA ALA A 146 -20.03 -12.41 -0.61
C ALA A 146 -20.59 -13.76 -0.12
N PRO A 147 -19.75 -14.60 0.47
CA PRO A 147 -18.29 -14.45 0.63
C PRO A 147 -17.54 -14.74 -0.67
N PHE A 148 -16.31 -14.26 -0.79
CA PHE A 148 -15.39 -14.62 -1.88
C PHE A 148 -14.05 -15.12 -1.32
N SER A 149 -13.45 -16.06 -2.05
CA SER A 149 -12.11 -16.58 -1.72
C SER A 149 -11.01 -15.58 -2.08
N TRP A 150 -9.77 -15.92 -1.73
CA TRP A 150 -8.60 -15.10 -1.96
C TRP A 150 -8.52 -14.49 -3.37
N LEU A 151 -8.32 -13.18 -3.41
CA LEU A 151 -8.14 -12.39 -4.62
C LEU A 151 -6.91 -11.51 -4.43
N ASN A 152 -5.95 -11.60 -5.35
CA ASN A 152 -4.82 -10.69 -5.37
C ASN A 152 -5.25 -9.34 -5.96
N VAL A 153 -4.96 -8.26 -5.23
CA VAL A 153 -5.23 -6.89 -5.62
C VAL A 153 -3.92 -6.14 -5.67
N ALA A 154 -3.57 -5.61 -6.84
CA ALA A 154 -2.29 -4.97 -7.06
C ALA A 154 -2.45 -3.56 -7.65
N PHE A 155 -1.56 -2.66 -7.23
CA PHE A 155 -1.53 -1.26 -7.62
C PHE A 155 -0.12 -0.86 -8.04
N THR A 156 -0.03 -0.06 -9.10
CA THR A 156 1.21 0.62 -9.49
C THR A 156 1.27 1.99 -8.86
N ILE A 157 2.44 2.35 -8.32
CA ILE A 157 2.69 3.64 -7.70
C ILE A 157 3.74 4.39 -8.55
N PRO A 158 3.32 5.40 -9.34
CA PRO A 158 4.24 6.16 -10.18
C PRO A 158 4.97 7.21 -9.36
N SER A 159 5.90 6.79 -8.50
CA SER A 159 6.58 7.66 -7.54
C SER A 159 7.46 8.75 -8.18
N ASP A 160 7.90 8.54 -9.43
CA ASP A 160 8.70 9.49 -10.21
C ASP A 160 7.86 10.55 -10.97
N ALA A 161 6.53 10.47 -10.91
CA ALA A 161 5.66 11.44 -11.56
C ALA A 161 5.80 12.83 -10.93
N THR A 162 5.84 13.87 -11.76
CA THR A 162 5.91 15.28 -11.27
C THR A 162 4.56 15.83 -10.85
N ASP A 163 3.49 15.35 -11.49
CA ASP A 163 2.11 15.73 -11.22
C ASP A 163 1.35 14.52 -10.68
N VAL A 164 0.16 14.74 -10.11
CA VAL A 164 -0.72 13.66 -9.68
C VAL A 164 -1.00 12.74 -10.86
N PRO A 165 -0.63 11.44 -10.77
CA PRO A 165 -0.75 10.52 -11.90
C PRO A 165 -2.22 10.28 -12.30
N PRO A 166 -2.50 9.95 -13.56
CA PRO A 166 -3.82 9.48 -13.97
C PRO A 166 -4.27 8.28 -13.10
N GLY A 167 -5.54 8.26 -12.72
CA GLY A 167 -6.09 7.23 -11.83
C GLY A 167 -5.85 7.47 -10.33
N TRP A 168 -5.18 8.57 -9.97
CA TRP A 168 -4.96 9.01 -8.59
C TRP A 168 -5.64 10.34 -8.30
N VAL A 169 -6.07 10.54 -7.06
CA VAL A 169 -6.55 11.81 -6.51
C VAL A 169 -5.71 12.14 -5.29
N LEU A 170 -5.22 13.37 -5.23
CA LEU A 170 -4.51 13.91 -4.06
C LEU A 170 -5.44 14.85 -3.29
N ASN A 171 -5.75 14.47 -2.07
CA ASN A 171 -6.53 15.25 -1.12
C ASN A 171 -5.56 15.96 -0.17
N ALA A 172 -5.28 17.21 -0.45
CA ALA A 172 -4.48 18.09 0.38
C ALA A 172 -5.17 19.46 0.52
N PRO A 173 -5.06 20.14 1.66
CA PRO A 173 -5.54 21.51 1.80
C PRO A 173 -4.89 22.41 0.75
N PRO A 174 -5.66 23.18 -0.05
CA PRO A 174 -5.12 23.98 -1.14
C PRO A 174 -4.07 25.01 -0.71
N GLU A 175 -4.18 25.50 0.53
CA GLU A 175 -3.26 26.48 1.11
C GLU A 175 -1.86 25.94 1.35
N LEU A 176 -1.67 24.63 1.41
CA LEU A 176 -0.36 24.01 1.59
C LEU A 176 0.44 23.96 0.27
N GLY A 177 -0.23 24.05 -0.89
CA GLY A 177 0.42 23.87 -2.18
C GLY A 177 1.13 22.51 -2.32
N TYR A 178 0.62 21.49 -1.62
CA TYR A 178 1.22 20.16 -1.50
C TYR A 178 1.16 19.41 -2.83
N THR A 179 2.27 18.83 -3.23
CA THR A 179 2.43 18.15 -4.52
C THR A 179 2.47 16.63 -4.36
N TRP A 180 2.38 15.91 -5.49
CA TRP A 180 2.61 14.48 -5.53
C TRP A 180 4.00 14.10 -5.01
N GLN A 181 5.03 14.87 -5.39
CA GLN A 181 6.40 14.61 -4.94
C GLN A 181 6.58 14.87 -3.43
N ASP A 182 5.88 15.86 -2.87
CA ASP A 182 5.89 16.07 -1.42
C ASP A 182 5.32 14.83 -0.70
N LEU A 183 4.20 14.26 -1.21
CA LEU A 183 3.65 13.04 -0.65
C LEU A 183 4.63 11.87 -0.74
N MET A 184 5.26 11.65 -1.92
CA MET A 184 6.20 10.53 -2.10
C MET A 184 7.39 10.58 -1.14
N HIS A 185 7.77 11.75 -0.66
CA HIS A 185 8.86 11.92 0.31
C HIS A 185 8.40 11.89 1.78
N ASN A 186 7.10 11.89 2.04
CA ASN A 186 6.55 12.02 3.39
C ASN A 186 5.46 10.98 3.69
N ILE A 187 5.48 9.82 3.06
CA ILE A 187 4.47 8.78 3.30
C ILE A 187 4.66 8.17 4.70
N ASP A 188 3.67 8.32 5.55
CA ASP A 188 3.63 7.69 6.89
C ASP A 188 2.94 6.34 6.90
N GLY A 189 2.06 6.10 5.96
CA GLY A 189 1.27 4.87 5.93
C GLY A 189 0.65 4.54 4.59
N ILE A 190 0.16 3.30 4.53
CA ILE A 190 -0.61 2.78 3.40
C ILE A 190 -1.97 2.28 3.89
N ARG A 191 -2.97 2.36 3.02
CA ARG A 191 -4.31 1.84 3.28
C ARG A 191 -4.83 1.13 2.06
N PHE A 192 -5.30 -0.10 2.25
CA PHE A 192 -6.12 -0.82 1.28
C PHE A 192 -7.58 -0.69 1.71
N PHE A 193 -8.45 -0.29 0.82
CA PHE A 193 -9.86 -0.10 1.15
C PHE A 193 -10.77 -0.37 -0.05
N VAL A 194 -12.07 -0.42 0.21
CA VAL A 194 -13.08 -0.54 -0.84
C VAL A 194 -13.70 0.83 -1.06
N LEU A 195 -13.55 1.36 -2.27
CA LEU A 195 -14.13 2.62 -2.70
C LEU A 195 -15.51 2.34 -3.30
N ASP A 196 -16.51 3.00 -2.74
CA ASP A 196 -17.85 3.05 -3.30
C ASP A 196 -18.09 4.42 -3.94
N PRO A 197 -18.34 4.48 -5.25
CA PRO A 197 -18.57 5.75 -5.95
C PRO A 197 -19.86 6.47 -5.50
N GLU A 198 -20.78 5.78 -4.84
CA GLU A 198 -22.05 6.35 -4.40
C GLU A 198 -22.10 6.69 -2.90
N GLU A 199 -20.99 6.49 -2.15
CA GLU A 199 -20.90 6.72 -0.69
C GLU A 199 -21.97 5.98 0.14
N LEU A 200 -22.54 4.91 -0.39
CA LEU A 200 -23.65 4.19 0.21
C LEU A 200 -23.23 2.93 1.00
N THR A 201 -21.96 2.84 1.39
CA THR A 201 -21.42 1.69 2.13
C THR A 201 -21.88 1.58 3.59
N PHE A 202 -22.70 2.50 4.06
CA PHE A 202 -23.09 2.60 5.47
C PHE A 202 -23.66 1.33 6.11
N ASP A 203 -24.16 0.42 5.32
CA ASP A 203 -24.85 -0.77 5.82
C ASP A 203 -24.17 -2.10 5.42
N ALA A 204 -23.13 -2.06 4.61
CA ALA A 204 -22.42 -3.27 4.21
C ALA A 204 -21.37 -3.65 5.27
N CYS A 205 -21.53 -4.82 5.85
CA CYS A 205 -20.54 -5.37 6.75
C CYS A 205 -19.50 -6.17 5.95
N TRP A 206 -18.29 -5.68 5.95
CA TRP A 206 -17.16 -6.36 5.32
C TRP A 206 -16.30 -7.02 6.40
N HIS A 207 -16.35 -8.33 6.49
CA HIS A 207 -15.40 -9.11 7.26
C HIS A 207 -14.27 -9.54 6.31
N LEU A 208 -13.13 -8.91 6.43
CA LEU A 208 -12.01 -9.13 5.52
C LEU A 208 -10.94 -10.00 6.16
N GLY A 209 -10.38 -10.89 5.33
CA GLY A 209 -9.09 -11.50 5.58
C GLY A 209 -8.06 -10.90 4.65
N ALA A 210 -6.84 -10.73 5.13
CA ALA A 210 -5.71 -10.22 4.37
C ALA A 210 -4.50 -11.12 4.51
N ASP A 211 -3.75 -11.27 3.42
CA ASP A 211 -2.52 -12.06 3.36
C ASP A 211 -1.58 -11.49 2.30
N ASN A 212 -0.32 -11.91 2.33
CA ASN A 212 0.67 -11.58 1.31
C ASN A 212 0.69 -10.10 0.91
N VAL A 213 0.85 -9.21 1.89
CA VAL A 213 1.05 -7.79 1.58
C VAL A 213 2.45 -7.61 1.03
N HIS A 214 2.54 -7.16 -0.21
CA HIS A 214 3.80 -6.84 -0.86
C HIS A 214 3.89 -5.34 -1.12
N VAL A 215 5.05 -4.75 -0.82
CA VAL A 215 5.40 -3.39 -1.22
C VAL A 215 6.75 -3.43 -1.91
N SER A 216 6.77 -2.98 -3.16
CA SER A 216 7.99 -2.91 -3.97
C SER A 216 8.47 -1.47 -4.08
N TYR A 217 9.76 -1.24 -3.92
CA TYR A 217 10.38 0.06 -4.04
C TYR A 217 11.74 -0.02 -4.76
N GLY A 218 12.16 1.08 -5.38
CA GLY A 218 13.46 1.17 -6.02
C GLY A 218 14.57 1.07 -4.98
N GLY A 219 15.59 0.24 -5.25
CA GLY A 219 16.78 0.19 -4.40
C GLY A 219 17.40 1.58 -4.29
N ASP A 220 17.72 1.98 -3.06
CA ASP A 220 18.26 3.31 -2.77
C ASP A 220 19.66 3.46 -3.40
N ASP A 221 19.74 4.16 -4.54
CA ASP A 221 21.03 4.61 -5.10
C ASP A 221 21.74 5.63 -4.20
N ARG A 222 21.10 6.05 -3.09
CA ARG A 222 21.68 7.02 -2.15
C ARG A 222 22.93 6.50 -1.44
N ILE A 223 23.11 5.16 -1.36
CA ILE A 223 24.33 4.57 -0.79
C ILE A 223 25.58 4.97 -1.59
N PHE A 224 25.43 5.36 -2.85
CA PHE A 224 26.54 5.77 -3.71
C PHE A 224 26.60 7.27 -4.01
N ALA A 225 25.56 8.03 -3.62
CA ALA A 225 25.54 9.48 -3.82
C ALA A 225 26.40 10.25 -2.79
N ASP A 226 26.67 9.66 -1.64
CA ASP A 226 27.54 10.24 -0.61
C ASP A 226 29.01 9.89 -0.84
N GLY A 227 29.43 10.16 -2.08
CA GLY A 227 30.82 10.51 -2.35
C GLY A 227 31.88 9.56 -1.83
N PHE A 228 32.20 8.55 -2.61
CA PHE A 228 33.60 8.17 -2.69
C PHE A 228 34.33 9.25 -3.49
N ASP A 229 34.27 10.48 -3.02
CA ASP A 229 35.23 11.52 -3.39
C ASP A 229 36.56 11.17 -2.74
N GLY A 230 37.18 10.12 -3.28
CA GLY A 230 38.57 9.84 -3.03
C GLY A 230 39.42 10.98 -3.60
N THR A 231 39.54 12.05 -2.84
CA THR A 231 40.65 12.99 -3.00
C THR A 231 41.86 12.42 -2.33
N PRO A 232 43.00 12.28 -3.06
CA PRO A 232 44.27 11.77 -2.55
C PRO A 232 44.90 12.69 -1.49
#